data_2950f1bf03c1f869da3b60977bce6b67
#
_entry.id   2950f1bf03c1f869da3b60977bce6b67
#
_cell.length_a   1.000
_cell.length_b   1.000
_cell.length_c   1.000
_cell.angle_alpha   90.00
_cell.angle_beta   90.00
_cell.angle_gamma   90.00
#
_symmetry.space_group_name_H-M   'P 1'
#
loop_
_entity.id
_entity.type
_entity.pdbx_description
1 polymer ?
#
loop_
_entity_poly.entity_id
_entity_poly.type
_entity_poly.pdbx_seq_one_letter_code
_entity_poly.pdbx_strand_id
1 'polypeptide(L)'
;TDNIETRQLIDRFSKESNIPMVYGGLYRWEGQVAVLNVNGSPGYRELFPEPPSGGDTCADAGVLGMLPNIIGNIQALEAVKLIIGIEPNLVGKLLMYDGMNHSTQIIKL
;
A
#
# COMPACT_ATOMS: atom_id res chain seq x y z
N THR A 1 -3.77 -0.32 -8.56
CA THR A 1 -4.46 -1.26 -9.44
C THR A 1 -5.48 -2.08 -8.67
N ASP A 2 -6.55 -2.47 -9.30
CA ASP A 2 -7.55 -3.36 -8.73
C ASP A 2 -7.18 -4.83 -8.90
N ASN A 3 -6.22 -5.10 -9.74
CA ASN A 3 -5.92 -6.46 -10.18
C ASN A 3 -4.82 -7.07 -9.31
N ILE A 4 -5.16 -8.15 -8.61
CA ILE A 4 -4.21 -8.86 -7.75
C ILE A 4 -3.04 -9.42 -8.52
N GLU A 5 -3.29 -9.93 -9.73
CA GLU A 5 -2.21 -10.46 -10.58
C GLU A 5 -1.20 -9.39 -10.92
N THR A 6 -1.67 -8.19 -11.24
CA THR A 6 -0.79 -7.05 -11.52
C THR A 6 0.01 -6.66 -10.29
N ARG A 7 -0.61 -6.64 -9.11
CA ARG A 7 0.09 -6.35 -7.86
C ARG A 7 1.17 -7.37 -7.56
N GLN A 8 0.88 -8.64 -7.78
CA GLN A 8 1.87 -9.71 -7.59
C GLN A 8 3.02 -9.59 -8.58
N LEU A 9 2.73 -9.20 -9.82
CA LEU A 9 3.75 -8.99 -10.84
C LEU A 9 4.66 -7.81 -10.45
N ILE A 10 4.08 -6.71 -9.99
CA ILE A 10 4.85 -5.55 -9.53
C ILE A 10 5.73 -5.95 -8.33
N ASP A 11 5.18 -6.71 -7.39
CA ASP A 11 5.92 -7.18 -6.23
C ASP A 11 7.14 -8.01 -6.64
N ARG A 12 6.94 -8.95 -7.56
CA ARG A 12 8.03 -9.79 -8.05
C ARG A 12 9.10 -8.95 -8.74
N PHE A 13 8.70 -8.04 -9.62
CA PHE A 13 9.61 -7.15 -10.32
C PHE A 13 10.39 -6.27 -9.33
N SER A 14 9.70 -5.75 -8.32
CA SER A 14 10.29 -4.95 -7.26
C SER A 14 11.40 -5.71 -6.54
N LYS A 15 11.13 -6.96 -6.18
CA LYS A 15 12.13 -7.81 -5.52
C LYS A 15 13.32 -8.11 -6.42
N GLU A 16 13.06 -8.53 -7.65
CA GLU A 16 14.11 -8.90 -8.60
C GLU A 16 14.99 -7.73 -8.97
N SER A 17 14.41 -6.55 -9.09
CA SER A 17 15.13 -5.33 -9.49
C SER A 17 15.68 -4.54 -8.33
N ASN A 18 15.38 -4.96 -7.10
CA ASN A 18 15.75 -4.23 -5.88
C ASN A 18 15.28 -2.78 -5.89
N ILE A 19 14.05 -2.56 -6.37
CA ILE A 19 13.39 -1.27 -6.41
C ILE A 19 12.22 -1.30 -5.43
N PRO A 20 12.12 -0.33 -4.50
CA PRO A 20 11.03 -0.31 -3.53
C PRO A 20 9.65 -0.28 -4.20
N MET A 21 8.69 -0.95 -3.59
CA MET A 21 7.29 -0.88 -3.99
C MET A 21 6.51 -0.07 -2.98
N VAL A 22 5.94 1.05 -3.42
CA VAL A 22 5.05 1.84 -2.55
C VAL A 22 3.63 1.37 -2.82
N TYR A 23 3.13 0.56 -1.88
CA TYR A 23 1.81 -0.06 -1.98
C TYR A 23 0.73 0.87 -1.46
N GLY A 24 -0.39 0.94 -2.17
CA GLY A 24 -1.60 1.61 -1.71
C GLY A 24 -2.82 0.74 -2.01
N GLY A 25 -3.68 0.59 -1.04
CA GLY A 25 -4.92 -0.18 -1.19
C GLY A 25 -6.11 0.55 -0.59
N LEU A 26 -7.29 0.27 -1.14
CA LEU A 26 -8.53 0.92 -0.72
C LEU A 26 -9.62 -0.12 -0.55
N TYR A 27 -10.45 0.07 0.45
CA TYR A 27 -11.67 -0.70 0.61
C TYR A 27 -12.70 0.12 1.39
N ARG A 28 -13.79 0.50 0.71
CA ARG A 28 -14.87 1.32 1.29
C ARG A 28 -14.33 2.65 1.82
N TRP A 29 -14.34 2.85 3.13
CA TRP A 29 -13.90 4.07 3.79
C TRP A 29 -12.46 4.01 4.29
N GLU A 30 -11.77 2.91 4.00
CA GLU A 30 -10.44 2.64 4.54
C GLU A 30 -9.39 2.60 3.44
N GLY A 31 -8.17 2.96 3.79
CA GLY A 31 -7.03 2.84 2.91
C GLY A 31 -5.80 2.37 3.65
N GLN A 32 -4.86 1.83 2.90
CA GLN A 32 -3.60 1.32 3.43
C GLN A 32 -2.45 1.82 2.58
N VAL A 33 -1.33 2.11 3.22
CA VAL A 33 -0.08 2.45 2.53
C VAL A 33 1.07 1.73 3.21
N ALA A 34 1.96 1.16 2.42
CA ALA A 34 3.17 0.52 2.92
C ALA A 34 4.31 0.71 1.93
N VAL A 35 5.52 0.71 2.42
CA VAL A 35 6.72 0.67 1.59
C VAL A 35 7.32 -0.73 1.71
N LEU A 36 7.31 -1.46 0.60
CA LEU A 36 7.62 -2.88 0.56
C LEU A 36 8.94 -3.15 -0.17
N ASN A 37 9.54 -4.28 0.14
CA ASN A 37 10.75 -4.78 -0.53
C ASN A 37 11.98 -3.87 -0.38
N VAL A 38 12.14 -3.27 0.80
CA VAL A 38 13.31 -2.43 1.09
C VAL A 38 14.13 -3.09 2.19
N ASN A 39 15.38 -3.38 1.90
CA ASN A 39 16.36 -3.88 2.88
C ASN A 39 15.85 -5.05 3.73
N GLY A 40 15.24 -6.04 3.07
CA GLY A 40 14.71 -7.22 3.75
C GLY A 40 13.34 -7.03 4.38
N SER A 41 12.70 -5.87 4.21
CA SER A 41 11.33 -5.69 4.66
C SER A 41 10.39 -6.58 3.83
N PRO A 42 9.21 -6.92 4.37
CA PRO A 42 8.30 -7.80 3.63
C PRO A 42 7.79 -7.16 2.34
N GLY A 43 7.41 -8.01 1.38
CA GLY A 43 6.78 -7.60 0.15
C GLY A 43 5.28 -7.83 0.19
N TYR A 44 4.65 -7.59 -0.95
CA TYR A 44 3.20 -7.73 -1.07
C TYR A 44 2.73 -9.16 -0.78
N ARG A 45 3.46 -10.18 -1.28
CA ARG A 45 3.10 -11.58 -1.05
C ARG A 45 3.21 -12.00 0.41
N GLU A 46 4.21 -11.50 1.11
CA GLU A 46 4.39 -11.78 2.53
C GLU A 46 3.31 -11.11 3.37
N LEU A 47 2.85 -9.92 2.94
CA LEU A 47 1.79 -9.19 3.61
C LEU A 47 0.42 -9.79 3.31
N PHE A 48 0.21 -10.25 2.09
CA PHE A 48 -1.04 -10.86 1.63
C PHE A 48 -0.74 -12.21 0.96
N PRO A 49 -0.45 -13.26 1.76
CA PRO A 49 0.00 -14.55 1.21
C PRO A 49 -1.06 -15.25 0.36
N GLU A 50 -2.34 -14.98 0.62
CA GLU A 50 -3.42 -15.54 -0.16
C GLU A 50 -4.23 -14.42 -0.80
N PRO A 51 -4.49 -14.51 -2.12
CA PRO A 51 -5.38 -13.53 -2.73
C PRO A 51 -6.76 -13.60 -2.07
N PRO A 52 -7.38 -12.45 -1.77
CA PRO A 52 -8.72 -12.46 -1.18
C PRO A 52 -9.68 -13.14 -2.16
N SER A 53 -10.31 -14.21 -1.70
CA SER A 53 -11.30 -14.94 -2.50
C SER A 53 -12.60 -14.13 -2.55
N GLY A 54 -13.16 -13.98 -3.75
CA GLY A 54 -14.37 -13.22 -3.93
C GLY A 54 -14.20 -11.75 -3.58
N GLY A 55 -12.98 -11.23 -3.73
CA GLY A 55 -12.69 -9.86 -3.39
C GLY A 55 -13.49 -8.88 -4.22
N ASP A 56 -14.12 -7.92 -3.55
CA ASP A 56 -14.83 -6.85 -4.23
C ASP A 56 -13.83 -5.98 -4.97
N THR A 57 -14.20 -5.57 -6.19
CA THR A 57 -13.47 -4.51 -6.87
C THR A 57 -13.81 -3.17 -6.22
N CYS A 58 -13.07 -2.13 -6.55
CA CYS A 58 -13.38 -0.78 -6.08
C CYS A 58 -14.79 -0.37 -6.47
N ALA A 59 -15.25 -0.76 -7.65
CA ALA A 59 -16.60 -0.47 -8.11
C ALA A 59 -17.66 -1.17 -7.26
N ASP A 60 -17.42 -2.43 -6.94
CA ASP A 60 -18.35 -3.22 -6.13
C ASP A 60 -18.39 -2.73 -4.67
N ALA A 61 -17.26 -2.31 -4.15
CA ALA A 61 -17.14 -1.83 -2.78
C ALA A 61 -17.67 -0.41 -2.59
N GLY A 62 -17.86 0.34 -3.68
CA GLY A 62 -18.34 1.72 -3.60
C GLY A 62 -17.31 2.67 -3.02
N VAL A 63 -16.10 2.66 -3.55
CA VAL A 63 -15.03 3.54 -3.08
C VAL A 63 -15.35 5.00 -3.40
N LEU A 64 -15.19 5.87 -2.39
CA LEU A 64 -15.37 7.31 -2.56
C LEU A 64 -14.21 7.90 -3.36
N GLY A 65 -14.52 8.85 -4.25
CA GLY A 65 -13.52 9.45 -5.12
C GLY A 65 -12.42 10.21 -4.40
N MET A 66 -12.68 10.75 -3.20
CA MET A 66 -11.68 11.47 -2.42
C MET A 66 -10.64 10.55 -1.78
N LEU A 67 -11.03 9.34 -1.43
CA LEU A 67 -10.14 8.41 -0.73
C LEU A 67 -8.91 8.02 -1.55
N PRO A 68 -9.02 7.71 -2.85
CA PRO A 68 -7.84 7.46 -3.68
C PRO A 68 -6.86 8.63 -3.68
N ASN A 69 -7.37 9.87 -3.65
CA ASN A 69 -6.50 11.05 -3.63
C ASN A 69 -5.72 11.15 -2.31
N ILE A 70 -6.37 10.85 -1.19
CA ILE A 70 -5.71 10.85 0.12
C ILE A 70 -4.61 9.80 0.14
N ILE A 71 -4.94 8.58 -0.23
CA ILE A 71 -4.00 7.46 -0.23
C ILE A 71 -2.87 7.69 -1.23
N GLY A 72 -3.20 8.15 -2.43
CA GLY A 72 -2.21 8.46 -3.46
C GLY A 72 -1.23 9.54 -3.03
N ASN A 73 -1.71 10.55 -2.31
CA ASN A 73 -0.83 11.59 -1.79
C ASN A 73 0.09 11.07 -0.67
N ILE A 74 -0.40 10.18 0.17
CA ILE A 74 0.46 9.53 1.17
C ILE A 74 1.52 8.67 0.48
N GLN A 75 1.14 7.91 -0.55
CA GLN A 75 2.12 7.14 -1.34
C GLN A 75 3.19 8.05 -1.95
N ALA A 76 2.78 9.18 -2.50
CA ALA A 76 3.71 10.14 -3.11
C ALA A 76 4.67 10.72 -2.07
N LEU A 77 4.17 11.06 -0.88
CA LEU A 77 5.02 11.53 0.21
C LEU A 77 6.07 10.48 0.59
N GLU A 78 5.66 9.22 0.70
CA GLU A 78 6.60 8.16 1.04
C GLU A 78 7.63 7.93 -0.06
N ALA A 79 7.22 8.04 -1.33
CA ALA A 79 8.16 7.93 -2.44
C ALA A 79 9.21 9.04 -2.39
N VAL A 80 8.81 10.28 -2.10
CA VAL A 80 9.75 11.40 -1.95
C VAL A 80 10.70 11.16 -0.79
N LYS A 81 10.19 10.70 0.35
CA LYS A 81 11.05 10.39 1.51
C LYS A 81 12.10 9.34 1.17
N LEU A 82 11.72 8.31 0.42
CA LEU A 82 12.67 7.28 -0.02
C LEU A 82 13.76 7.86 -0.92
N ILE A 83 13.38 8.71 -1.85
CA ILE A 83 14.33 9.31 -2.80
C ILE A 83 15.35 10.19 -2.09
N ILE A 84 14.91 11.01 -1.14
CA ILE A 84 15.80 11.93 -0.43
C ILE A 84 16.36 11.38 0.88
N GLY A 85 15.96 10.18 1.27
CA GLY A 85 16.52 9.49 2.45
C GLY A 85 16.06 10.04 3.78
N ILE A 86 14.78 10.43 3.88
CA ILE A 86 14.23 10.99 5.13
C ILE A 86 13.54 9.92 5.96
N GLU A 87 13.75 9.95 7.26
CA GLU A 87 13.01 9.19 8.26
C GLU A 87 12.26 10.15 9.20
N PRO A 88 11.15 9.71 9.82
CA PRO A 88 10.56 8.38 9.69
C PRO A 88 9.87 8.17 8.35
N ASN A 89 9.79 6.91 7.92
CA ASN A 89 9.09 6.51 6.71
C ASN A 89 8.35 5.19 6.96
N LEU A 90 7.65 4.67 5.96
CA LEU A 90 6.83 3.47 6.11
C LEU A 90 7.54 2.17 5.71
N VAL A 91 8.87 2.17 5.62
CA VAL A 91 9.62 0.93 5.39
C VAL A 91 9.38 -0.02 6.56
N GLY A 92 8.90 -1.24 6.25
CA GLY A 92 8.58 -2.23 7.27
C GLY A 92 7.36 -1.91 8.12
N LYS A 93 6.50 -1.02 7.65
CA LYS A 93 5.31 -0.58 8.37
C LYS A 93 4.10 -0.56 7.44
N LEU A 94 2.91 -0.68 8.02
CA LEU A 94 1.65 -0.52 7.31
C LEU A 94 0.87 0.62 7.95
N LEU A 95 0.59 1.65 7.18
CA LEU A 95 -0.30 2.73 7.61
C LEU A 95 -1.72 2.38 7.20
N MET A 96 -2.64 2.45 8.16
CA MET A 96 -4.07 2.24 7.93
C MET A 96 -4.79 3.56 8.17
N TYR A 97 -5.54 4.02 7.18
CA TYR A 97 -6.32 5.25 7.24
C TYR A 97 -7.80 4.92 7.28
N ASP A 98 -8.50 5.47 8.28
CA ASP A 98 -9.95 5.36 8.40
C ASP A 98 -10.58 6.68 7.99
N GLY A 99 -11.24 6.69 6.84
CA GLY A 99 -11.86 7.90 6.29
C GLY A 99 -13.13 8.33 7.01
N MET A 100 -13.76 7.45 7.78
CA MET A 100 -14.93 7.83 8.56
C MET A 100 -14.55 8.67 9.77
N ASN A 101 -13.50 8.28 10.46
CA ASN A 101 -13.08 8.92 11.71
C ASN A 101 -11.88 9.83 11.53
N HIS A 102 -11.30 9.90 10.34
CA HIS A 102 -10.05 10.63 10.07
C HIS A 102 -8.93 10.21 11.02
N SER A 103 -8.83 8.91 11.26
CA SER A 103 -7.79 8.36 12.13
C SER A 103 -6.81 7.53 11.32
N THR A 104 -5.58 7.48 11.81
CA THR A 104 -4.54 6.64 11.23
C THR A 104 -3.95 5.74 12.30
N GLN A 105 -3.51 4.56 11.85
CA GLN A 105 -2.80 3.63 12.71
C GLN A 105 -1.62 3.09 11.91
N ILE A 106 -0.46 3.01 12.55
CA ILE A 106 0.74 2.45 11.92
C ILE A 106 1.07 1.15 12.62
N ILE A 107 1.14 0.07 11.85
CA ILE A 107 1.45 -1.27 12.33
C ILE A 107 2.85 -1.64 11.85
N LYS A 108 3.68 -2.10 12.77
CA LYS A 108 5.02 -2.58 12.43
C LYS A 108 4.90 -3.99 11.85
N LEU A 109 5.49 -4.20 10.70
CA LEU A 109 5.46 -5.49 10.02
C LEU A 109 6.62 -6.39 10.45
#